data_d50d068d8300a43f0757feab196b2740
#
_entry.id   d50d068d8300a43f0757feab196b2740
#
_cell.length_a   1.000
_cell.length_b   1.000
_cell.length_c   1.000
_cell.angle_alpha   90.00
_cell.angle_beta   90.00
_cell.angle_gamma   90.00
#
_symmetry.space_group_name_H-M   'P 1'
#
loop_
_entity.id
_entity.type
_entity.pdbx_description
1 polymer ?
#
loop_
_entity_poly.entity_id
_entity_poly.type
_entity_poly.pdbx_seq_one_letter_code
_entity_poly.pdbx_strand_id
1 'polypeptide(L)'
;MVSLNSLRYYDIILTTRMPNMSSKRNFLSITDFSPGETSALLQRACQMKADQTFKPLAGKSVALLFDKPSLRTRASFEIGIQQLGGICVYMGQQEVGLGIREPIADVARVLSGYVDCIVARVFDHKNLEELAAYASVPVVNALSDWEHPCQIMADMLTIQEHHGELSGLKLTFIGDGNNVARSLCLGLPPMGVHFALGGPQGYELDEASLSRARQLAGDDSIQVLTTNDPVAAVNGADVVYTDVWTSMGDEDEAATRRKAFQGYSVGAELLSKAKPTANFMHDMPVHYGEEISEGMLEHPQSVAYDQAHNRLPAQKAILEYLLTGV
;
A
#
# COMPACT_ATOMS: atom_id res chain seq x y z
N MET A 1 -37.14 -53.05 1.32
CA MET A 1 -36.12 -52.82 2.34
C MET A 1 -35.15 -51.80 1.78
N VAL A 2 -35.36 -50.55 2.06
CA VAL A 2 -34.44 -49.46 1.67
C VAL A 2 -33.51 -49.22 2.86
N SER A 3 -32.23 -49.28 2.59
CA SER A 3 -31.13 -49.34 3.55
C SER A 3 -31.04 -48.08 4.45
N LEU A 4 -30.96 -48.30 5.76
CA LEU A 4 -30.82 -47.34 6.83
C LEU A 4 -29.47 -46.56 6.84
N ASN A 5 -28.65 -46.69 5.77
CA ASN A 5 -27.35 -46.07 5.70
C ASN A 5 -27.30 -44.68 5.01
N SER A 6 -28.38 -44.22 4.40
CA SER A 6 -28.44 -42.93 3.72
C SER A 6 -28.75 -41.75 4.66
N LEU A 7 -29.31 -42.01 5.85
CA LEU A 7 -29.68 -40.97 6.81
C LEU A 7 -28.50 -40.46 7.67
N ARG A 8 -27.46 -41.28 7.84
CA ARG A 8 -26.28 -40.87 8.62
C ARG A 8 -25.31 -39.89 7.91
N TYR A 9 -25.40 -39.81 6.59
CA TYR A 9 -24.52 -38.87 5.82
C TYR A 9 -25.06 -37.44 5.82
N TYR A 10 -26.35 -37.24 5.94
CA TYR A 10 -26.97 -35.91 6.02
C TYR A 10 -26.92 -35.30 7.42
N ASP A 11 -26.91 -36.10 8.49
CA ASP A 11 -26.78 -35.57 9.86
C ASP A 11 -25.39 -35.12 10.21
N ILE A 12 -24.34 -35.61 9.51
CA ILE A 12 -22.93 -35.14 9.70
C ILE A 12 -22.71 -33.76 9.08
N ILE A 13 -23.50 -33.38 8.06
CA ILE A 13 -23.37 -32.08 7.39
C ILE A 13 -24.06 -30.96 8.18
N LEU A 14 -25.04 -31.27 9.02
CA LEU A 14 -25.77 -30.26 9.80
C LEU A 14 -25.15 -29.91 11.16
N THR A 15 -24.11 -30.65 11.60
CA THR A 15 -23.42 -30.38 12.85
C THR A 15 -21.97 -29.84 12.71
N THR A 16 -21.54 -29.63 11.48
CA THR A 16 -20.33 -28.82 11.28
C THR A 16 -20.67 -27.37 11.70
N ARG A 17 -20.36 -27.06 12.95
CA ARG A 17 -20.25 -25.67 13.43
C ARG A 17 -19.68 -24.82 12.32
N MET A 18 -20.47 -23.84 11.84
CA MET A 18 -19.88 -22.69 11.15
C MET A 18 -18.64 -22.28 11.95
N PRO A 19 -17.46 -22.17 11.36
CA PRO A 19 -16.31 -21.67 12.10
C PRO A 19 -16.77 -20.36 12.72
N ASN A 20 -16.55 -20.24 14.02
CA ASN A 20 -16.74 -19.01 14.76
C ASN A 20 -16.04 -17.93 13.91
N MET A 21 -16.80 -17.06 13.25
CA MET A 21 -16.25 -15.95 12.49
C MET A 21 -15.62 -15.01 13.51
N SER A 22 -14.41 -15.33 13.97
CA SER A 22 -13.53 -14.30 14.44
C SER A 22 -13.52 -13.30 13.29
N SER A 23 -13.95 -12.07 13.52
CA SER A 23 -14.17 -11.08 12.49
C SER A 23 -12.91 -11.00 11.65
N LYS A 24 -12.99 -11.48 10.39
CA LYS A 24 -11.88 -11.38 9.46
C LYS A 24 -11.43 -9.92 9.44
N ARG A 25 -10.16 -9.68 9.39
CA ARG A 25 -9.61 -8.35 9.32
C ARG A 25 -9.05 -8.13 7.90
N ASN A 26 -9.43 -7.03 7.28
CA ASN A 26 -8.92 -6.63 5.98
C ASN A 26 -7.83 -5.57 6.15
N PHE A 27 -7.09 -5.31 5.08
CA PHE A 27 -6.19 -4.16 4.96
C PHE A 27 -6.46 -3.45 3.63
N LEU A 28 -7.50 -2.60 3.61
CA LEU A 28 -7.94 -1.87 2.43
C LEU A 28 -7.39 -0.45 2.40
N SER A 29 -7.23 0.15 3.58
CA SER A 29 -6.69 1.48 3.81
C SER A 29 -5.53 1.43 4.79
N ILE A 30 -4.59 2.38 4.67
CA ILE A 30 -3.51 2.55 5.65
C ILE A 30 -4.07 2.82 7.06
N THR A 31 -5.30 3.29 7.17
CA THR A 31 -5.97 3.58 8.44
C THR A 31 -6.63 2.38 9.09
N ASP A 32 -6.60 1.20 8.48
CA ASP A 32 -7.17 -0.04 9.05
C ASP A 32 -6.33 -0.59 10.21
N PHE A 33 -5.08 -0.15 10.33
CA PHE A 33 -4.24 -0.42 11.48
C PHE A 33 -4.10 0.83 12.35
N SER A 34 -4.20 0.65 13.66
CA SER A 34 -3.89 1.69 14.63
C SER A 34 -2.39 2.03 14.60
N PRO A 35 -1.97 3.22 15.09
CA PRO A 35 -0.55 3.57 15.20
C PRO A 35 0.29 2.53 15.96
N GLY A 36 -0.26 1.93 17.01
CA GLY A 36 0.41 0.87 17.77
C GLY A 36 0.62 -0.41 16.94
N GLU A 37 -0.40 -0.83 16.18
CA GLU A 37 -0.30 -1.97 15.27
C GLU A 37 0.65 -1.69 14.11
N THR A 38 0.61 -0.49 13.54
CA THR A 38 1.57 -0.06 12.51
C THR A 38 2.99 -0.15 13.04
N SER A 39 3.27 0.38 14.23
CA SER A 39 4.59 0.29 14.86
C SER A 39 5.05 -1.17 15.09
N ALA A 40 4.14 -2.03 15.55
CA ALA A 40 4.43 -3.46 15.74
C ALA A 40 4.74 -4.15 14.41
N LEU A 41 4.00 -3.83 13.35
CA LEU A 41 4.22 -4.37 12.01
C LEU A 41 5.56 -3.90 11.40
N LEU A 42 5.94 -2.64 11.59
CA LEU A 42 7.26 -2.13 11.17
C LEU A 42 8.38 -2.86 11.91
N GLN A 43 8.26 -3.03 13.23
CA GLN A 43 9.23 -3.79 14.01
C GLN A 43 9.31 -5.26 13.54
N ARG A 44 8.17 -5.87 13.24
CA ARG A 44 8.11 -7.25 12.72
C ARG A 44 8.77 -7.35 11.35
N ALA A 45 8.56 -6.38 10.47
CA ALA A 45 9.23 -6.31 9.17
C ALA A 45 10.75 -6.24 9.30
N CYS A 46 11.28 -5.43 10.23
CA CYS A 46 12.71 -5.40 10.55
C CYS A 46 13.24 -6.77 10.99
N GLN A 47 12.51 -7.48 11.88
CA GLN A 47 12.90 -8.83 12.31
C GLN A 47 12.95 -9.82 11.14
N MET A 48 11.98 -9.73 10.21
CA MET A 48 11.92 -10.59 9.03
C MET A 48 13.04 -10.33 8.00
N LYS A 49 13.67 -9.15 8.04
CA LYS A 49 14.90 -8.89 7.26
C LYS A 49 16.09 -9.67 7.85
N ALA A 50 16.17 -9.74 9.16
CA ALA A 50 17.26 -10.38 9.88
C ALA A 50 17.14 -11.92 9.92
N ASP A 51 15.91 -12.45 10.07
CA ASP A 51 15.62 -13.87 10.14
C ASP A 51 14.56 -14.29 9.12
N GLN A 52 14.97 -15.11 8.16
CA GLN A 52 14.12 -15.65 7.10
C GLN A 52 13.73 -17.12 7.33
N THR A 53 14.09 -17.70 8.45
CA THR A 53 13.84 -19.12 8.74
C THR A 53 12.40 -19.40 9.17
N PHE A 54 11.72 -18.40 9.70
CA PHE A 54 10.36 -18.49 10.21
C PHE A 54 9.32 -18.66 9.09
N LYS A 55 8.41 -19.62 9.21
CA LYS A 55 7.43 -20.03 8.19
C LYS A 55 5.99 -19.96 8.72
N PRO A 56 5.48 -18.76 9.10
CA PRO A 56 4.16 -18.62 9.74
C PRO A 56 2.99 -18.95 8.80
N LEU A 57 3.22 -18.92 7.49
CA LEU A 57 2.18 -19.23 6.49
C LEU A 57 2.28 -20.68 5.96
N ALA A 58 2.96 -21.58 6.65
CA ALA A 58 2.99 -22.98 6.26
C ALA A 58 1.57 -23.57 6.16
N GLY A 59 1.23 -24.12 4.98
CA GLY A 59 -0.10 -24.66 4.68
C GLY A 59 -1.16 -23.60 4.33
N LYS A 60 -0.81 -22.32 4.26
CA LYS A 60 -1.68 -21.24 3.83
C LYS A 60 -1.56 -20.95 2.33
N SER A 61 -2.66 -20.53 1.73
CA SER A 61 -2.75 -20.14 0.32
C SER A 61 -3.26 -18.72 0.15
N VAL A 62 -2.70 -18.00 -0.82
CA VAL A 62 -3.04 -16.59 -1.11
C VAL A 62 -3.34 -16.43 -2.59
N ALA A 63 -4.47 -15.81 -2.93
CA ALA A 63 -4.80 -15.38 -4.28
C ALA A 63 -4.22 -13.97 -4.53
N LEU A 64 -3.51 -13.79 -5.64
CA LEU A 64 -3.04 -12.49 -6.12
C LEU A 64 -3.88 -12.10 -7.35
N LEU A 65 -4.85 -11.20 -7.16
CA LEU A 65 -5.74 -10.67 -8.20
C LEU A 65 -5.23 -9.35 -8.72
N PHE A 66 -4.89 -9.28 -10.01
CA PHE A 66 -4.27 -8.10 -10.59
C PHE A 66 -5.00 -7.62 -11.84
N ASP A 67 -5.77 -6.54 -11.74
CA ASP A 67 -6.33 -5.85 -12.90
C ASP A 67 -5.28 -4.99 -13.62
N LYS A 68 -4.23 -4.57 -12.90
CA LYS A 68 -3.11 -3.80 -13.45
C LYS A 68 -1.81 -4.60 -13.33
N PRO A 69 -0.97 -4.66 -14.37
CA PRO A 69 0.33 -5.29 -14.27
C PRO A 69 1.23 -4.56 -13.26
N SER A 70 2.11 -5.30 -12.58
CA SER A 70 3.09 -4.71 -11.67
C SER A 70 4.23 -5.68 -11.41
N LEU A 71 5.45 -5.28 -11.75
CA LEU A 71 6.65 -6.05 -11.46
C LEU A 71 6.89 -6.14 -9.94
N ARG A 72 7.02 -4.97 -9.28
CA ARG A 72 7.40 -4.89 -7.87
C ARG A 72 6.38 -5.52 -6.94
N THR A 73 5.10 -5.16 -7.12
CA THR A 73 4.03 -5.68 -6.27
C THR A 73 3.88 -7.20 -6.42
N ARG A 74 3.91 -7.70 -7.66
CA ARG A 74 3.83 -9.13 -7.92
C ARG A 74 5.00 -9.87 -7.30
N ALA A 75 6.23 -9.49 -7.65
CA ALA A 75 7.42 -10.18 -7.18
C ALA A 75 7.54 -10.18 -5.65
N SER A 76 7.27 -9.02 -5.00
CA SER A 76 7.37 -8.92 -3.54
C SER A 76 6.33 -9.77 -2.81
N PHE A 77 5.09 -9.86 -3.30
CA PHE A 77 4.09 -10.75 -2.72
C PHE A 77 4.39 -12.22 -3.00
N GLU A 78 4.65 -12.62 -4.26
CA GLU A 78 4.94 -14.02 -4.62
C GLU A 78 6.12 -14.55 -3.82
N ILE A 79 7.25 -13.84 -3.81
CA ILE A 79 8.45 -14.24 -3.09
C ILE A 79 8.21 -14.19 -1.57
N GLY A 80 7.54 -13.14 -1.07
CA GLY A 80 7.25 -12.99 0.35
C GLY A 80 6.40 -14.12 0.91
N ILE A 81 5.33 -14.51 0.20
CA ILE A 81 4.47 -15.65 0.58
C ILE A 81 5.27 -16.95 0.62
N GLN A 82 6.10 -17.22 -0.41
CA GLN A 82 6.97 -18.40 -0.45
C GLN A 82 7.99 -18.39 0.69
N GLN A 83 8.61 -17.25 0.98
CA GLN A 83 9.53 -17.13 2.11
C GLN A 83 8.85 -17.39 3.45
N LEU A 84 7.57 -17.05 3.61
CA LEU A 84 6.76 -17.33 4.80
C LEU A 84 6.24 -18.79 4.84
N GLY A 85 6.54 -19.61 3.83
CA GLY A 85 6.12 -21.02 3.74
C GLY A 85 4.73 -21.23 3.16
N GLY A 86 4.07 -20.18 2.69
CA GLY A 86 2.78 -20.24 2.00
C GLY A 86 2.93 -20.53 0.51
N ILE A 87 1.79 -20.70 -0.16
CA ILE A 87 1.69 -20.79 -1.61
C ILE A 87 0.84 -19.64 -2.13
N CYS A 88 1.05 -19.21 -3.37
CA CYS A 88 0.20 -18.22 -4.02
C CYS A 88 -0.19 -18.65 -5.43
N VAL A 89 -1.36 -18.13 -5.86
CA VAL A 89 -1.84 -18.26 -7.24
C VAL A 89 -2.03 -16.85 -7.78
N TYR A 90 -1.29 -16.53 -8.84
CA TYR A 90 -1.44 -15.27 -9.56
C TYR A 90 -2.54 -15.40 -10.61
N MET A 91 -3.42 -14.40 -10.65
CA MET A 91 -4.53 -14.29 -11.61
C MET A 91 -4.54 -12.86 -12.15
N GLY A 92 -4.25 -12.74 -13.45
CA GLY A 92 -4.27 -11.46 -14.16
C GLY A 92 -5.66 -11.09 -14.67
N GLN A 93 -5.78 -9.87 -15.18
CA GLN A 93 -7.04 -9.31 -15.70
C GLN A 93 -7.71 -10.21 -16.75
N GLN A 94 -6.94 -10.80 -17.66
CA GLN A 94 -7.48 -11.67 -18.73
C GLN A 94 -8.08 -12.96 -18.19
N GLU A 95 -7.65 -13.43 -17.03
CA GLU A 95 -8.09 -14.68 -16.42
C GLU A 95 -9.33 -14.45 -15.56
N VAL A 96 -9.39 -13.37 -14.80
CA VAL A 96 -10.46 -13.07 -13.86
C VAL A 96 -11.51 -12.15 -14.46
N GLY A 97 -11.11 -11.03 -15.07
CA GLY A 97 -12.01 -10.00 -15.59
C GLY A 97 -12.95 -9.48 -14.51
N LEU A 98 -12.40 -9.09 -13.36
CA LEU A 98 -13.12 -8.71 -12.15
C LEU A 98 -14.19 -7.64 -12.45
N GLY A 99 -15.46 -7.95 -12.14
CA GLY A 99 -16.58 -7.06 -12.42
C GLY A 99 -17.00 -6.95 -13.90
N ILE A 100 -16.26 -7.58 -14.82
CA ILE A 100 -16.55 -7.58 -16.27
C ILE A 100 -17.04 -8.96 -16.71
N ARG A 101 -16.23 -9.99 -16.46
CA ARG A 101 -16.54 -11.37 -16.84
C ARG A 101 -17.45 -12.04 -15.82
N GLU A 102 -17.18 -11.80 -14.53
CA GLU A 102 -17.94 -12.33 -13.41
C GLU A 102 -18.23 -11.24 -12.38
N PRO A 103 -19.38 -11.29 -11.66
CA PRO A 103 -19.64 -10.39 -10.54
C PRO A 103 -18.55 -10.51 -9.47
N ILE A 104 -18.14 -9.40 -8.91
CA ILE A 104 -17.11 -9.35 -7.87
C ILE A 104 -17.50 -10.20 -6.66
N ALA A 105 -18.77 -10.14 -6.27
CA ALA A 105 -19.32 -10.92 -5.17
C ALA A 105 -19.15 -12.45 -5.36
N ASP A 106 -19.28 -12.94 -6.59
CA ASP A 106 -19.15 -14.36 -6.89
C ASP A 106 -17.69 -14.79 -6.90
N VAL A 107 -16.79 -13.97 -7.49
CA VAL A 107 -15.34 -14.17 -7.41
C VAL A 107 -14.89 -14.23 -5.95
N ALA A 108 -15.36 -13.30 -5.10
CA ALA A 108 -15.03 -13.25 -3.68
C ALA A 108 -15.43 -14.54 -2.94
N ARG A 109 -16.66 -15.01 -3.16
CA ARG A 109 -17.18 -16.24 -2.52
C ARG A 109 -16.45 -17.48 -2.97
N VAL A 110 -16.20 -17.62 -4.28
CA VAL A 110 -15.50 -18.78 -4.84
C VAL A 110 -14.05 -18.83 -4.34
N LEU A 111 -13.31 -17.72 -4.43
CA LEU A 111 -11.92 -17.68 -3.97
C LEU A 111 -11.79 -17.91 -2.47
N SER A 112 -12.73 -17.41 -1.68
CA SER A 112 -12.75 -17.65 -0.23
C SER A 112 -12.85 -19.14 0.15
N GLY A 113 -13.32 -19.99 -0.76
CA GLY A 113 -13.32 -21.45 -0.57
C GLY A 113 -12.00 -22.13 -0.96
N TYR A 114 -11.09 -21.41 -1.62
CA TYR A 114 -9.85 -21.98 -2.13
C TYR A 114 -8.61 -21.46 -1.42
N VAL A 115 -8.66 -20.22 -0.90
CA VAL A 115 -7.50 -19.54 -0.33
C VAL A 115 -7.77 -18.97 1.06
N ASP A 116 -6.71 -18.67 1.80
CA ASP A 116 -6.78 -18.09 3.14
C ASP A 116 -6.73 -16.54 3.11
N CYS A 117 -6.33 -15.93 1.99
CA CYS A 117 -6.26 -14.48 1.82
C CYS A 117 -6.34 -14.12 0.34
N ILE A 118 -6.91 -12.93 0.05
CA ILE A 118 -6.94 -12.34 -1.28
C ILE A 118 -6.15 -11.03 -1.24
N VAL A 119 -5.13 -10.92 -2.07
CA VAL A 119 -4.37 -9.68 -2.32
C VAL A 119 -4.83 -9.15 -3.66
N ALA A 120 -5.42 -7.97 -3.70
CA ALA A 120 -6.00 -7.41 -4.91
C ALA A 120 -5.35 -6.08 -5.30
N ARG A 121 -4.96 -5.97 -6.58
CA ARG A 121 -4.53 -4.74 -7.23
C ARG A 121 -5.55 -4.39 -8.32
N VAL A 122 -6.36 -3.37 -8.07
CA VAL A 122 -7.53 -3.01 -8.89
C VAL A 122 -7.42 -1.59 -9.45
N PHE A 123 -8.29 -1.27 -10.41
CA PHE A 123 -8.48 0.12 -10.84
C PHE A 123 -9.35 0.87 -9.82
N ASP A 124 -10.61 0.51 -9.68
CA ASP A 124 -11.58 1.18 -8.81
C ASP A 124 -11.54 0.59 -7.39
N HIS A 125 -11.36 1.45 -6.39
CA HIS A 125 -11.35 1.05 -4.97
C HIS A 125 -12.68 0.41 -4.54
N LYS A 126 -13.81 0.80 -5.14
CA LYS A 126 -15.11 0.20 -4.85
C LYS A 126 -15.15 -1.30 -5.15
N ASN A 127 -14.43 -1.74 -6.19
CA ASN A 127 -14.28 -3.16 -6.51
C ASN A 127 -13.59 -3.92 -5.37
N LEU A 128 -12.62 -3.27 -4.71
CA LEU A 128 -11.92 -3.82 -3.56
C LEU A 128 -12.84 -3.90 -2.33
N GLU A 129 -13.62 -2.85 -2.08
CA GLU A 129 -14.61 -2.82 -1.00
C GLU A 129 -15.68 -3.91 -1.18
N GLU A 130 -16.19 -4.08 -2.41
CA GLU A 130 -17.14 -5.16 -2.73
C GLU A 130 -16.50 -6.53 -2.55
N LEU A 131 -15.28 -6.75 -3.04
CA LEU A 131 -14.53 -7.98 -2.84
C LEU A 131 -14.39 -8.29 -1.34
N ALA A 132 -14.04 -7.28 -0.53
CA ALA A 132 -13.91 -7.41 0.91
C ALA A 132 -15.26 -7.68 1.61
N ALA A 133 -16.36 -7.13 1.12
CA ALA A 133 -17.68 -7.35 1.70
C ALA A 133 -18.16 -8.81 1.53
N TYR A 134 -17.84 -9.45 0.41
CA TYR A 134 -18.30 -10.79 0.09
C TYR A 134 -17.29 -11.92 0.34
N ALA A 135 -16.01 -11.62 0.45
CA ALA A 135 -15.01 -12.61 0.85
C ALA A 135 -15.19 -13.03 2.30
N SER A 136 -15.00 -14.30 2.64
CA SER A 136 -14.94 -14.81 4.02
C SER A 136 -13.50 -14.84 4.58
N VAL A 137 -12.49 -14.50 3.77
CA VAL A 137 -11.07 -14.43 4.11
C VAL A 137 -10.60 -12.97 4.06
N PRO A 138 -9.48 -12.62 4.71
CA PRO A 138 -8.87 -11.29 4.61
C PRO A 138 -8.65 -10.84 3.16
N VAL A 139 -8.91 -9.55 2.91
CA VAL A 139 -8.58 -8.88 1.65
C VAL A 139 -7.54 -7.80 1.91
N VAL A 140 -6.52 -7.76 1.07
CA VAL A 140 -5.40 -6.80 1.14
C VAL A 140 -5.40 -5.92 -0.11
N ASN A 141 -5.39 -4.62 0.07
CA ASN A 141 -5.21 -3.63 -0.99
C ASN A 141 -3.72 -3.57 -1.40
N ALA A 142 -3.39 -4.18 -2.53
CA ALA A 142 -2.05 -4.07 -3.11
C ALA A 142 -1.84 -2.77 -3.90
N LEU A 143 -2.90 -2.16 -4.38
CA LEU A 143 -3.09 -0.81 -4.93
C LEU A 143 -4.51 -0.68 -5.47
N SER A 144 -5.09 0.49 -5.30
CA SER A 144 -6.29 0.98 -6.00
C SER A 144 -6.06 2.42 -6.48
N ASP A 145 -7.03 3.01 -7.20
CA ASP A 145 -7.02 4.45 -7.53
C ASP A 145 -7.10 5.35 -6.29
N TRP A 146 -7.61 4.82 -5.17
CA TRP A 146 -7.78 5.57 -3.93
C TRP A 146 -6.57 5.52 -3.02
N GLU A 147 -5.98 4.33 -2.78
CA GLU A 147 -4.86 4.15 -1.86
C GLU A 147 -3.85 3.10 -2.33
N HIS A 148 -2.61 3.22 -1.79
CA HIS A 148 -1.55 2.23 -1.90
C HIS A 148 -0.95 1.86 -0.52
N PRO A 149 -1.75 1.29 0.42
CA PRO A 149 -1.36 1.15 1.83
C PRO A 149 -0.12 0.27 2.02
N CYS A 150 0.06 -0.78 1.23
CA CYS A 150 1.25 -1.65 1.28
C CYS A 150 2.54 -0.91 0.90
N GLN A 151 2.46 0.14 0.05
CA GLN A 151 3.59 1.00 -0.24
C GLN A 151 3.98 1.82 0.98
N ILE A 152 3.00 2.46 1.60
CA ILE A 152 3.25 3.36 2.72
C ILE A 152 3.82 2.62 3.95
N MET A 153 3.44 1.37 4.16
CA MET A 153 4.08 0.53 5.18
C MET A 153 5.58 0.33 4.90
N ALA A 154 5.95 0.13 3.63
CA ALA A 154 7.36 0.03 3.24
C ALA A 154 8.10 1.37 3.32
N ASP A 155 7.41 2.47 3.02
CA ASP A 155 7.94 3.82 3.11
C ASP A 155 8.26 4.18 4.56
N MET A 156 7.32 3.94 5.48
CA MET A 156 7.52 4.12 6.92
C MET A 156 8.70 3.29 7.43
N LEU A 157 8.82 2.03 7.01
CA LEU A 157 9.95 1.17 7.35
C LEU A 157 11.26 1.78 6.88
N THR A 158 11.31 2.28 5.64
CA THR A 158 12.50 2.90 5.05
C THR A 158 12.88 4.18 5.81
N ILE A 159 11.91 5.03 6.08
CA ILE A 159 12.13 6.27 6.84
C ILE A 159 12.68 5.94 8.23
N GLN A 160 12.10 4.97 8.92
CA GLN A 160 12.56 4.53 10.23
C GLN A 160 13.98 3.98 10.21
N GLU A 161 14.37 3.23 9.19
CA GLU A 161 15.72 2.70 9.03
C GLU A 161 16.77 3.80 8.83
N HIS A 162 16.43 4.87 8.12
CA HIS A 162 17.37 5.96 7.80
C HIS A 162 17.39 7.09 8.85
N HIS A 163 16.28 7.31 9.56
CA HIS A 163 16.14 8.40 10.54
C HIS A 163 16.03 7.92 12.00
N GLY A 164 15.89 6.60 12.25
CA GLY A 164 15.76 6.01 13.58
C GLY A 164 14.31 5.98 14.09
N GLU A 165 13.60 7.10 14.04
CA GLU A 165 12.19 7.19 14.45
C GLU A 165 11.38 8.00 13.45
N LEU A 166 10.05 7.84 13.48
CA LEU A 166 9.14 8.57 12.60
C LEU A 166 8.73 9.91 13.19
N SER A 167 8.47 9.94 14.49
CA SER A 167 7.90 11.10 15.18
C SER A 167 8.77 12.35 15.04
N GLY A 168 8.13 13.47 14.72
CA GLY A 168 8.78 14.78 14.57
C GLY A 168 9.44 15.01 13.20
N LEU A 169 9.46 14.00 12.32
CA LEU A 169 9.95 14.18 10.94
C LEU A 169 8.91 14.92 10.08
N LYS A 170 9.39 15.52 9.00
CA LYS A 170 8.55 16.08 7.94
C LYS A 170 8.79 15.36 6.62
N LEU A 171 7.73 14.76 6.06
CA LEU A 171 7.74 14.28 4.70
C LEU A 171 7.02 15.30 3.79
N THR A 172 7.68 15.64 2.69
CA THR A 172 7.07 16.45 1.64
C THR A 172 6.93 15.64 0.37
N PHE A 173 5.70 15.51 -0.12
CA PHE A 173 5.40 14.93 -1.43
C PHE A 173 5.34 16.04 -2.48
N ILE A 174 6.06 15.90 -3.59
CA ILE A 174 6.04 16.83 -4.72
C ILE A 174 5.40 16.12 -5.91
N GLY A 175 4.27 16.60 -6.36
CA GLY A 175 3.54 15.99 -7.48
C GLY A 175 2.04 16.06 -7.35
N ASP A 176 1.38 15.03 -7.91
CA ASP A 176 -0.08 14.87 -7.93
C ASP A 176 -0.61 14.37 -6.59
N GLY A 177 -1.77 14.87 -6.16
CA GLY A 177 -2.53 14.34 -5.02
C GLY A 177 -3.15 12.96 -5.30
N ASN A 178 -2.34 12.04 -5.79
CA ASN A 178 -2.75 10.69 -6.19
C ASN A 178 -2.96 9.74 -5.00
N ASN A 179 -3.16 8.46 -5.28
CA ASN A 179 -3.36 7.41 -4.28
C ASN A 179 -2.16 7.23 -3.32
N VAL A 180 -0.92 7.43 -3.79
CA VAL A 180 0.30 7.37 -2.96
C VAL A 180 0.34 8.56 -2.01
N ALA A 181 0.16 9.78 -2.54
CA ALA A 181 0.10 11.00 -1.75
C ALA A 181 -1.02 10.94 -0.69
N ARG A 182 -2.18 10.38 -1.05
CA ARG A 182 -3.30 10.18 -0.12
C ARG A 182 -2.95 9.21 0.99
N SER A 183 -2.38 8.07 0.67
CA SER A 183 -1.99 7.09 1.69
C SER A 183 -0.89 7.62 2.61
N LEU A 184 0.08 8.40 2.10
CA LEU A 184 1.06 9.10 2.93
C LEU A 184 0.38 10.13 3.85
N CYS A 185 -0.54 10.94 3.30
CA CYS A 185 -1.30 11.94 4.04
C CYS A 185 -2.12 11.33 5.18
N LEU A 186 -2.71 10.15 4.98
CA LEU A 186 -3.54 9.47 5.98
C LEU A 186 -2.69 8.68 7.00
N GLY A 187 -1.58 8.09 6.57
CA GLY A 187 -0.80 7.17 7.37
C GLY A 187 0.30 7.82 8.22
N LEU A 188 0.90 8.92 7.76
CA LEU A 188 2.05 9.53 8.44
C LEU A 188 1.66 10.38 9.67
N PRO A 189 0.63 11.24 9.63
CA PRO A 189 0.26 12.07 10.76
C PRO A 189 -0.06 11.31 12.05
N PRO A 190 -0.77 10.15 12.02
CA PRO A 190 -0.97 9.34 13.21
C PRO A 190 0.31 8.78 13.83
N MET A 191 1.40 8.71 13.04
CA MET A 191 2.72 8.28 13.48
C MET A 191 3.61 9.45 13.95
N GLY A 192 3.03 10.66 14.09
CA GLY A 192 3.74 11.85 14.53
C GLY A 192 4.57 12.54 13.44
N VAL A 193 4.32 12.26 12.16
CA VAL A 193 5.06 12.83 11.02
C VAL A 193 4.27 13.98 10.42
N HIS A 194 4.91 15.14 10.23
CA HIS A 194 4.34 16.23 9.45
C HIS A 194 4.26 15.86 7.98
N PHE A 195 3.14 16.14 7.33
CA PHE A 195 2.95 15.91 5.90
C PHE A 195 2.77 17.23 5.14
N ALA A 196 3.44 17.38 4.01
CA ALA A 196 3.23 18.47 3.09
C ALA A 196 3.09 17.95 1.65
N LEU A 197 2.14 18.51 0.89
CA LEU A 197 2.00 18.28 -0.55
C LEU A 197 2.34 19.57 -1.29
N GLY A 198 3.31 19.51 -2.20
CA GLY A 198 3.63 20.56 -3.16
C GLY A 198 3.21 20.12 -4.57
N GLY A 199 2.13 20.70 -5.10
CA GLY A 199 1.57 20.33 -6.41
C GLY A 199 0.91 21.49 -7.13
N PRO A 200 0.69 21.42 -8.47
CA PRO A 200 0.03 22.46 -9.20
C PRO A 200 -1.45 22.56 -8.83
N GLN A 201 -2.02 23.73 -9.06
CA GLN A 201 -3.45 23.96 -8.83
C GLN A 201 -4.31 23.00 -9.66
N GLY A 202 -5.29 22.37 -9.00
CA GLY A 202 -6.20 21.38 -9.59
C GLY A 202 -5.72 19.94 -9.47
N TYR A 203 -4.55 19.72 -8.85
CA TYR A 203 -3.96 18.41 -8.59
C TYR A 203 -3.67 18.19 -7.09
N GLU A 204 -4.39 18.90 -6.24
CA GLU A 204 -4.26 18.76 -4.79
C GLU A 204 -5.02 17.53 -4.28
N LEU A 205 -4.70 17.10 -3.06
CA LEU A 205 -5.55 16.16 -2.33
C LEU A 205 -6.89 16.81 -2.01
N ASP A 206 -7.94 16.01 -2.01
CA ASP A 206 -9.26 16.45 -1.60
C ASP A 206 -9.31 16.85 -0.10
N GLU A 207 -10.15 17.84 0.23
CA GLU A 207 -10.24 18.36 1.60
C GLU A 207 -10.76 17.32 2.61
N ALA A 208 -11.50 16.30 2.17
CA ALA A 208 -11.94 15.22 3.06
C ALA A 208 -10.75 14.39 3.54
N SER A 209 -9.81 14.07 2.64
CA SER A 209 -8.56 13.38 2.98
C SER A 209 -7.69 14.21 3.91
N LEU A 210 -7.51 15.51 3.64
CA LEU A 210 -6.73 16.41 4.48
C LEU A 210 -7.34 16.57 5.88
N SER A 211 -8.66 16.78 5.97
CA SER A 211 -9.39 16.87 7.24
C SER A 211 -9.31 15.58 8.02
N ARG A 212 -9.41 14.43 7.34
CA ARG A 212 -9.27 13.11 7.97
C ARG A 212 -7.87 12.90 8.52
N ALA A 213 -6.85 13.29 7.79
CA ALA A 213 -5.45 13.19 8.23
C ALA A 213 -5.20 14.02 9.51
N ARG A 214 -5.71 15.28 9.54
CA ARG A 214 -5.61 16.13 10.74
C ARG A 214 -6.32 15.53 11.95
N GLN A 215 -7.50 14.91 11.75
CA GLN A 215 -8.22 14.21 12.83
C GLN A 215 -7.45 13.00 13.35
N LEU A 216 -6.84 12.22 12.43
CA LEU A 216 -6.10 11.01 12.78
C LEU A 216 -4.78 11.31 13.49
N ALA A 217 -4.17 12.46 13.25
CA ALA A 217 -2.95 12.90 13.93
C ALA A 217 -3.12 12.94 15.45
N GLY A 218 -4.32 13.32 15.95
CA GLY A 218 -4.62 13.35 17.37
C GLY A 218 -3.80 14.38 18.17
N ASP A 219 -2.96 15.15 17.50
CA ASP A 219 -2.08 16.19 18.05
C ASP A 219 -2.06 17.39 17.09
N ASP A 220 -2.50 18.54 17.58
CA ASP A 220 -2.59 19.78 16.81
C ASP A 220 -1.22 20.35 16.39
N SER A 221 -0.13 19.86 16.97
CA SER A 221 1.23 20.22 16.55
C SER A 221 1.63 19.58 15.23
N ILE A 222 1.00 18.46 14.83
CA ILE A 222 1.28 17.78 13.58
C ILE A 222 0.64 18.53 12.41
N GLN A 223 1.49 18.94 11.48
CA GLN A 223 1.07 19.76 10.34
C GLN A 223 0.71 18.87 9.15
N VAL A 224 -0.44 19.17 8.52
CA VAL A 224 -0.88 18.60 7.23
C VAL A 224 -1.18 19.79 6.32
N LEU A 225 -0.27 20.04 5.36
CA LEU A 225 -0.24 21.24 4.53
C LEU A 225 -0.29 20.92 3.04
N THR A 226 -0.84 21.83 2.26
CA THR A 226 -0.76 21.83 0.80
C THR A 226 -0.31 23.21 0.30
N THR A 227 0.48 23.24 -0.78
CA THR A 227 0.93 24.48 -1.41
C THR A 227 1.21 24.27 -2.89
N ASN A 228 1.08 25.34 -3.68
CA ASN A 228 1.49 25.30 -5.09
C ASN A 228 2.96 25.77 -5.30
N ASP A 229 3.70 26.02 -4.23
CA ASP A 229 5.11 26.36 -4.27
C ASP A 229 5.97 25.16 -3.82
N PRO A 230 6.64 24.45 -4.74
CA PRO A 230 7.44 23.28 -4.40
C PRO A 230 8.63 23.61 -3.49
N VAL A 231 9.18 24.83 -3.58
CA VAL A 231 10.30 25.27 -2.73
C VAL A 231 9.81 25.48 -1.29
N ALA A 232 8.66 26.13 -1.13
CA ALA A 232 8.06 26.30 0.18
C ALA A 232 7.67 24.94 0.80
N ALA A 233 7.19 23.99 -0.02
CA ALA A 233 6.82 22.65 0.43
C ALA A 233 8.04 21.91 1.01
N VAL A 234 9.17 21.85 0.31
CA VAL A 234 10.36 21.07 0.73
C VAL A 234 11.17 21.72 1.83
N ASN A 235 10.93 23.00 2.13
CA ASN A 235 11.67 23.69 3.18
C ASN A 235 11.52 22.98 4.54
N GLY A 236 12.65 22.58 5.13
CA GLY A 236 12.69 21.86 6.41
C GLY A 236 12.22 20.39 6.34
N ALA A 237 12.05 19.83 5.15
CA ALA A 237 11.70 18.41 5.00
C ALA A 237 12.87 17.49 5.37
N ASP A 238 12.56 16.38 6.03
CA ASP A 238 13.45 15.25 6.28
C ASP A 238 13.38 14.23 5.14
N VAL A 239 12.25 14.18 4.45
CA VAL A 239 12.01 13.31 3.31
C VAL A 239 11.36 14.11 2.19
N VAL A 240 11.91 14.03 0.98
CA VAL A 240 11.32 14.54 -0.25
C VAL A 240 10.89 13.34 -1.09
N TYR A 241 9.61 13.22 -1.32
CA TYR A 241 8.99 12.10 -2.06
C TYR A 241 8.36 12.62 -3.35
N THR A 242 8.41 11.84 -4.42
CA THR A 242 7.64 12.08 -5.64
C THR A 242 7.21 10.76 -6.27
N ASP A 243 6.23 10.84 -7.15
CA ASP A 243 5.73 9.76 -7.99
C ASP A 243 5.47 10.30 -9.39
N VAL A 244 5.23 9.40 -10.34
CA VAL A 244 4.92 9.78 -11.73
C VAL A 244 3.78 10.78 -11.81
N TRP A 245 3.91 11.78 -12.70
CA TRP A 245 2.85 12.78 -12.90
C TRP A 245 1.61 12.22 -13.60
N THR A 246 1.79 11.15 -14.37
CA THR A 246 0.71 10.47 -15.07
C THR A 246 0.60 9.04 -14.54
N SER A 247 -0.42 8.79 -13.74
CA SER A 247 -0.68 7.46 -13.21
C SER A 247 -1.18 6.52 -14.31
N MET A 248 -1.05 5.23 -14.08
CA MET A 248 -1.54 4.19 -14.98
C MET A 248 -3.06 4.26 -15.08
N GLY A 249 -3.56 4.54 -16.27
CA GLY A 249 -4.98 4.79 -16.56
C GLY A 249 -5.30 6.25 -16.95
N ASP A 250 -4.34 7.18 -16.75
CA ASP A 250 -4.48 8.61 -17.05
C ASP A 250 -3.64 9.01 -18.30
N GLU A 251 -3.21 8.04 -19.12
CA GLU A 251 -2.29 8.27 -20.24
C GLU A 251 -2.83 9.30 -21.25
N ASP A 252 -4.14 9.39 -21.41
CA ASP A 252 -4.79 10.36 -22.29
C ASP A 252 -4.59 11.82 -21.82
N GLU A 253 -4.33 12.03 -20.52
CA GLU A 253 -4.05 13.34 -19.92
C GLU A 253 -2.56 13.70 -19.91
N ALA A 254 -1.66 12.81 -20.32
CA ALA A 254 -0.21 12.96 -20.16
C ALA A 254 0.33 14.31 -20.67
N ALA A 255 -0.13 14.78 -21.83
CA ALA A 255 0.30 16.07 -22.39
C ALA A 255 -0.14 17.28 -21.54
N THR A 256 -1.34 17.24 -20.99
CA THR A 256 -1.89 18.27 -20.11
C THR A 256 -1.15 18.28 -18.76
N ARG A 257 -0.94 17.11 -18.19
CA ARG A 257 -0.21 16.92 -16.91
C ARG A 257 1.24 17.40 -17.03
N ARG A 258 1.97 17.01 -18.07
CA ARG A 258 3.35 17.51 -18.31
C ARG A 258 3.42 19.04 -18.33
N LYS A 259 2.40 19.71 -18.86
CA LYS A 259 2.35 21.17 -18.88
C LYS A 259 2.02 21.75 -17.50
N ALA A 260 1.08 21.15 -16.78
CA ALA A 260 0.67 21.62 -15.47
C ALA A 260 1.81 21.45 -14.43
N PHE A 261 2.56 20.35 -14.51
CA PHE A 261 3.63 20.01 -13.59
C PHE A 261 5.00 20.61 -13.92
N GLN A 262 5.08 21.53 -14.91
CA GLN A 262 6.31 22.26 -15.17
C GLN A 262 6.75 23.02 -13.90
N GLY A 263 8.00 22.77 -13.44
CA GLY A 263 8.57 23.34 -12.21
C GLY A 263 8.40 22.47 -10.96
N TYR A 264 7.75 21.29 -11.07
CA TYR A 264 7.59 20.33 -9.96
C TYR A 264 8.52 19.12 -10.05
N SER A 265 9.46 19.12 -10.97
CA SER A 265 10.45 18.04 -11.06
C SER A 265 11.39 18.07 -9.85
N VAL A 266 11.58 16.91 -9.23
CA VAL A 266 12.53 16.77 -8.11
C VAL A 266 13.91 16.46 -8.70
N GLY A 267 14.80 17.43 -8.57
CA GLY A 267 16.21 17.33 -8.91
C GLY A 267 17.06 17.74 -7.72
N ALA A 268 18.41 17.67 -7.88
CA ALA A 268 19.35 18.04 -6.82
C ALA A 268 19.15 19.48 -6.31
N GLU A 269 18.72 20.40 -7.18
CA GLU A 269 18.47 21.79 -6.81
C GLU A 269 17.28 21.90 -5.84
N LEU A 270 16.13 21.27 -6.15
CA LEU A 270 14.97 21.30 -5.26
C LEU A 270 15.28 20.53 -3.95
N LEU A 271 15.92 19.36 -4.04
CA LEU A 271 16.30 18.58 -2.87
C LEU A 271 17.25 19.39 -1.94
N SER A 272 18.12 20.24 -2.49
CA SER A 272 19.01 21.10 -1.68
C SER A 272 18.28 22.14 -0.84
N LYS A 273 16.98 22.40 -1.07
CA LYS A 273 16.15 23.31 -0.26
C LYS A 273 15.53 22.60 0.96
N ALA A 274 15.58 21.27 1.00
CA ALA A 274 15.24 20.47 2.18
C ALA A 274 16.40 20.49 3.21
N LYS A 275 16.26 19.73 4.29
CA LYS A 275 17.35 19.56 5.25
C LYS A 275 18.57 18.89 4.56
N PRO A 276 19.82 19.22 4.95
CA PRO A 276 21.01 18.56 4.37
C PRO A 276 21.02 17.03 4.56
N THR A 277 20.31 16.53 5.55
CA THR A 277 20.13 15.10 5.86
C THR A 277 18.90 14.50 5.21
N ALA A 278 18.16 15.25 4.39
CA ALA A 278 16.94 14.78 3.78
C ALA A 278 17.19 13.60 2.84
N ASN A 279 16.31 12.60 2.89
CA ASN A 279 16.30 11.53 1.92
C ASN A 279 15.35 11.83 0.75
N PHE A 280 15.73 11.36 -0.43
CA PHE A 280 14.87 11.33 -1.61
C PHE A 280 14.23 9.95 -1.74
N MET A 281 12.91 9.91 -1.95
CA MET A 281 12.10 8.69 -2.12
C MET A 281 11.26 8.74 -3.38
N HIS A 282 11.04 7.57 -3.98
CA HIS A 282 10.17 7.35 -5.14
C HIS A 282 9.72 5.88 -5.19
N ASP A 283 8.43 5.62 -5.30
CA ASP A 283 7.89 4.24 -5.30
C ASP A 283 8.09 3.48 -6.63
N MET A 284 8.58 4.18 -7.66
CA MET A 284 8.89 3.66 -8.99
C MET A 284 7.73 2.98 -9.75
N PRO A 285 7.72 2.98 -11.10
CA PRO A 285 8.82 3.38 -12.01
C PRO A 285 8.98 4.90 -12.06
N VAL A 286 10.13 5.35 -12.60
CA VAL A 286 10.43 6.78 -12.80
C VAL A 286 10.35 7.17 -14.27
N HIS A 287 10.01 8.44 -14.54
CA HIS A 287 10.14 9.07 -15.85
C HIS A 287 11.16 10.19 -15.79
N TYR A 288 12.41 9.88 -16.14
CA TYR A 288 13.49 10.88 -16.16
C TYR A 288 13.15 12.04 -17.11
N GLY A 289 13.34 13.27 -16.64
CA GLY A 289 12.98 14.49 -17.37
C GLY A 289 11.52 14.91 -17.20
N GLU A 290 10.73 14.14 -16.42
CA GLU A 290 9.39 14.50 -15.94
C GLU A 290 9.48 14.79 -14.41
N GLU A 291 8.96 13.89 -13.57
CA GLU A 291 8.90 14.08 -12.11
C GLU A 291 10.28 14.09 -11.44
N ILE A 292 11.30 13.49 -12.06
CA ILE A 292 12.67 13.51 -11.56
C ILE A 292 13.71 13.87 -12.64
N SER A 293 14.79 14.48 -12.21
CA SER A 293 15.96 14.69 -13.07
C SER A 293 16.76 13.39 -13.26
N GLU A 294 17.52 13.30 -14.36
CA GLU A 294 18.44 12.18 -14.58
C GLU A 294 19.42 12.03 -13.39
N GLY A 295 19.72 10.79 -13.03
CA GLY A 295 20.63 10.44 -11.96
C GLY A 295 20.07 10.59 -10.55
N MET A 296 18.80 10.95 -10.37
CA MET A 296 18.21 11.11 -9.02
C MET A 296 18.07 9.80 -8.26
N LEU A 297 17.86 8.67 -8.91
CA LEU A 297 17.84 7.38 -8.20
C LEU A 297 19.21 7.00 -7.62
N GLU A 298 20.30 7.44 -8.26
CA GLU A 298 21.70 7.22 -7.84
C GLU A 298 22.23 8.37 -6.99
N HIS A 299 21.44 9.41 -6.71
CA HIS A 299 21.85 10.52 -5.86
C HIS A 299 22.23 10.03 -4.46
N PRO A 300 23.28 10.56 -3.80
CA PRO A 300 23.71 10.08 -2.47
C PRO A 300 22.63 10.14 -1.37
N GLN A 301 21.63 11.00 -1.52
CA GLN A 301 20.50 11.11 -0.60
C GLN A 301 19.30 10.22 -1.04
N SER A 302 19.40 9.51 -2.16
CA SER A 302 18.33 8.64 -2.63
C SER A 302 18.31 7.34 -1.83
N VAL A 303 17.11 7.00 -1.35
CA VAL A 303 16.81 5.72 -0.68
C VAL A 303 15.74 4.94 -1.44
N ALA A 304 15.50 5.29 -2.72
CA ALA A 304 14.42 4.69 -3.52
C ALA A 304 14.59 3.18 -3.74
N TYR A 305 15.81 2.68 -3.84
CA TYR A 305 16.05 1.23 -3.94
C TYR A 305 15.81 0.51 -2.61
N ASP A 306 16.22 1.08 -1.47
CA ASP A 306 15.93 0.53 -0.15
C ASP A 306 14.41 0.51 0.10
N GLN A 307 13.73 1.58 -0.29
CA GLN A 307 12.27 1.68 -0.28
C GLN A 307 11.60 0.56 -1.10
N ALA A 308 12.09 0.30 -2.30
CA ALA A 308 11.57 -0.78 -3.15
C ALA A 308 11.83 -2.17 -2.52
N HIS A 309 13.00 -2.38 -1.91
CA HIS A 309 13.35 -3.61 -1.22
C HIS A 309 12.50 -3.82 0.03
N ASN A 310 12.17 -2.77 0.76
CA ASN A 310 11.34 -2.80 1.97
C ASN A 310 9.88 -3.19 1.72
N ARG A 311 9.43 -3.19 0.45
CA ARG A 311 8.14 -3.77 0.07
C ARG A 311 8.00 -5.23 0.52
N LEU A 312 9.05 -6.01 0.35
CA LEU A 312 9.05 -7.43 0.69
C LEU A 312 8.83 -7.70 2.19
N PRO A 313 9.65 -7.19 3.13
CA PRO A 313 9.43 -7.43 4.55
C PRO A 313 8.14 -6.78 5.09
N ALA A 314 7.76 -5.60 4.62
CA ALA A 314 6.53 -4.95 5.03
C ALA A 314 5.29 -5.79 4.66
N GLN A 315 5.21 -6.27 3.43
CA GLN A 315 4.11 -7.14 2.98
C GLN A 315 4.09 -8.49 3.71
N LYS A 316 5.26 -9.04 4.03
CA LYS A 316 5.37 -10.26 4.84
C LYS A 316 4.77 -10.06 6.24
N ALA A 317 5.07 -8.96 6.90
CA ALA A 317 4.53 -8.65 8.22
C ALA A 317 3.00 -8.46 8.18
N ILE A 318 2.47 -7.76 7.16
CA ILE A 318 1.03 -7.59 6.96
C ILE A 318 0.34 -8.95 6.78
N LEU A 319 0.87 -9.82 5.92
CA LEU A 319 0.27 -11.14 5.67
C LEU A 319 0.32 -12.05 6.89
N GLU A 320 1.44 -12.07 7.63
CA GLU A 320 1.54 -12.81 8.88
C GLU A 320 0.47 -12.35 9.87
N TYR A 321 0.38 -11.04 10.12
CA TYR A 321 -0.57 -10.47 11.04
C TYR A 321 -2.03 -10.83 10.69
N LEU A 322 -2.42 -10.67 9.43
CA LEU A 322 -3.79 -10.95 8.98
C LEU A 322 -4.15 -12.43 9.02
N LEU A 323 -3.19 -13.33 8.83
CA LEU A 323 -3.41 -14.77 8.71
C LEU A 323 -3.14 -15.56 9.99
N THR A 324 -2.42 -14.99 10.95
CA THR A 324 -2.06 -15.67 12.21
C THR A 324 -2.54 -14.92 13.46
N GLY A 325 -2.82 -13.62 13.33
CA GLY A 325 -3.22 -12.77 14.46
C GLY A 325 -2.07 -12.37 15.39
N VAL A 326 -0.82 -12.58 14.96
CA VAL A 326 0.39 -12.32 15.74
C VAL A 326 1.20 -11.18 15.17
#